data_8c11d32d627264b90b5e943290bf0f61
#
_entry.id   8c11d32d627264b90b5e943290bf0f61
#
_cell.length_a   1.000
_cell.length_b   1.000
_cell.length_c   1.000
_cell.angle_alpha   90.00
_cell.angle_beta   90.00
_cell.angle_gamma   90.00
#
_symmetry.space_group_name_H-M   'P 1'
#
loop_
_entity.id
_entity.type
_entity.pdbx_description
1 polymer ?
#
loop_
_entity_poly.entity_id
_entity_poly.type
_entity_poly.pdbx_seq_one_letter_code
_entity_poly.pdbx_strand_id
1 'polypeptide(L)'
;MATLVVQRWLKSPLQTAIPMAVPRIHLLSNEETEHIHSMSLDILGRVGIHYGSRRALEILEGAGCQIDWEELSAKIPPQVVEKALETLPSQILLAARNPAQDIHVREGMLFYTSAGQSPWCRDLDSRVRRAATSDDLIQCTCLIDALDEVEEYTPLVLPQDVP
;
A
#
# COMPACT_ATOMS: atom_id res chain seq x y z
N MET A 1 -26.24 18.12 -20.33
CA MET A 1 -26.45 19.19 -19.33
C MET A 1 -25.98 18.82 -17.90
N ALA A 2 -25.76 17.56 -17.58
CA ALA A 2 -25.26 17.14 -16.26
C ALA A 2 -23.76 17.43 -16.02
N THR A 3 -22.95 17.46 -17.07
CA THR A 3 -21.49 17.64 -16.98
C THR A 3 -21.06 19.04 -16.50
N LEU A 4 -21.87 20.07 -16.68
CA LEU A 4 -21.54 21.46 -16.33
C LEU A 4 -21.83 21.79 -14.85
N VAL A 5 -22.64 20.98 -14.15
CA VAL A 5 -23.01 21.24 -12.76
C VAL A 5 -21.92 20.70 -11.83
N VAL A 6 -21.31 19.57 -12.17
CA VAL A 6 -20.25 18.95 -11.35
C VAL A 6 -19.00 19.83 -11.34
N GLN A 7 -18.60 20.41 -12.49
CA GLN A 7 -17.43 21.29 -12.56
C GLN A 7 -17.55 22.61 -11.78
N ARG A 8 -18.74 23.04 -11.42
CA ARG A 8 -18.96 24.28 -10.67
C ARG A 8 -18.81 24.12 -9.15
N TRP A 9 -18.98 22.91 -8.63
CA TRP A 9 -18.77 22.59 -7.22
C TRP A 9 -17.32 22.26 -6.87
N LEU A 10 -16.53 21.82 -7.85
CA LEU A 10 -15.12 21.43 -7.68
C LEU A 10 -14.13 22.63 -7.75
N LYS A 11 -14.61 23.85 -8.06
CA LYS A 11 -13.79 25.07 -8.06
C LYS A 11 -14.12 25.97 -6.88
N SER A 12 -14.09 25.43 -5.68
CA SER A 12 -14.08 26.24 -4.47
C SER A 12 -12.62 26.59 -4.13
N PRO A 13 -12.27 27.89 -3.98
CA PRO A 13 -10.92 28.27 -3.59
C PRO A 13 -10.75 28.10 -2.08
N LEU A 14 -10.73 26.86 -1.61
CA LEU A 14 -10.33 26.53 -0.23
C LEU A 14 -8.81 26.25 -0.14
N GLN A 15 -8.02 27.04 -0.90
CA GLN A 15 -6.56 27.00 -0.82
C GLN A 15 -5.99 28.05 0.15
N THR A 16 -6.66 28.32 1.24
CA THR A 16 -5.97 28.76 2.44
C THR A 16 -5.95 27.57 3.38
N ALA A 17 -4.92 26.74 3.24
CA ALA A 17 -4.66 25.65 4.17
C ALA A 17 -4.46 26.26 5.56
N ILE A 18 -5.54 26.33 6.33
CA ILE A 18 -5.41 26.38 7.79
C ILE A 18 -4.66 25.10 8.12
N PRO A 19 -3.49 25.17 8.80
CA PRO A 19 -2.83 23.97 9.24
C PRO A 19 -3.76 23.24 10.20
N MET A 20 -4.55 22.33 9.69
CA MET A 20 -5.38 21.48 10.53
C MET A 20 -4.44 20.60 11.35
N ALA A 21 -4.51 20.72 12.66
CA ALA A 21 -3.85 19.79 13.54
C ALA A 21 -4.46 18.40 13.27
N VAL A 22 -3.72 17.54 12.61
CA VAL A 22 -4.12 16.15 12.42
C VAL A 22 -4.00 15.46 13.77
N PRO A 23 -5.11 15.03 14.41
CA PRO A 23 -5.04 14.35 15.68
C PRO A 23 -4.30 13.02 15.51
N ARG A 24 -3.23 12.81 16.26
CA ARG A 24 -2.53 11.52 16.31
C ARG A 24 -3.23 10.65 17.35
N ILE A 25 -3.80 9.54 16.90
CA ILE A 25 -4.38 8.53 17.77
C ILE A 25 -3.35 7.43 17.97
N HIS A 26 -2.87 7.27 19.18
CA HIS A 26 -1.99 6.17 19.56
C HIS A 26 -2.84 5.08 20.19
N LEU A 27 -3.00 3.95 19.50
CA LEU A 27 -3.73 2.77 20.01
C LEU A 27 -2.83 1.87 20.86
N LEU A 28 -1.52 1.87 20.58
CA LEU A 28 -0.53 1.09 21.28
C LEU A 28 0.47 2.03 21.96
N SER A 29 0.95 1.62 23.14
CA SER A 29 2.09 2.26 23.77
C SER A 29 3.40 1.90 23.05
N ASN A 30 4.46 2.63 23.35
CA ASN A 30 5.79 2.30 22.81
C ASN A 30 6.25 0.90 23.27
N GLU A 31 5.98 0.54 24.53
CA GLU A 31 6.33 -0.77 25.08
C GLU A 31 5.60 -1.90 24.37
N GLU A 32 4.32 -1.74 24.06
CA GLU A 32 3.54 -2.72 23.29
C GLU A 32 4.08 -2.84 21.86
N THR A 33 4.46 -1.74 21.23
CA THR A 33 5.06 -1.72 19.89
C THR A 33 6.42 -2.44 19.88
N GLU A 34 7.29 -2.14 20.87
CA GLU A 34 8.57 -2.81 21.05
C GLU A 34 8.41 -4.30 21.33
N HIS A 35 7.40 -4.67 22.12
CA HIS A 35 7.08 -6.08 22.38
C HIS A 35 6.68 -6.82 21.12
N ILE A 36 5.79 -6.23 20.29
CA ILE A 36 5.39 -6.81 18.99
C ILE A 36 6.62 -6.97 18.08
N HIS A 37 7.49 -5.96 18.01
CA HIS A 37 8.70 -6.04 17.22
C HIS A 37 9.62 -7.18 17.70
N SER A 38 9.88 -7.25 19.01
CA SER A 38 10.69 -8.30 19.61
C SER A 38 10.14 -9.70 19.34
N MET A 39 8.82 -9.90 19.47
CA MET A 39 8.16 -11.17 19.15
C MET A 39 8.27 -11.51 17.66
N SER A 40 8.19 -10.51 16.79
CA SER A 40 8.37 -10.71 15.34
C SER A 40 9.78 -11.18 15.00
N LEU A 41 10.80 -10.60 15.63
CA LEU A 41 12.19 -11.02 15.48
C LEU A 41 12.42 -12.45 16.03
N ASP A 42 11.79 -12.80 17.14
CA ASP A 42 11.85 -14.15 17.70
C ASP A 42 11.24 -15.19 16.77
N ILE A 43 10.09 -14.89 16.17
CA ILE A 43 9.45 -15.77 15.18
C ILE A 43 10.36 -15.93 13.96
N LEU A 44 10.90 -14.86 13.41
CA LEU A 44 11.81 -14.90 12.26
C LEU A 44 13.08 -15.71 12.54
N GLY A 45 13.61 -15.59 13.75
CA GLY A 45 14.83 -16.29 14.14
C GLY A 45 14.64 -17.76 14.49
N ARG A 46 13.52 -18.13 15.10
CA ARG A 46 13.29 -19.51 15.57
C ARG A 46 12.49 -20.35 14.59
N VAL A 47 11.40 -19.79 14.07
CA VAL A 47 10.51 -20.48 13.13
C VAL A 47 11.03 -20.29 11.70
N GLY A 48 11.32 -19.05 11.32
CA GLY A 48 11.74 -18.70 9.98
C GLY A 48 10.58 -18.52 9.01
N ILE A 49 10.90 -18.40 7.74
CA ILE A 49 9.94 -18.21 6.64
C ILE A 49 10.27 -19.17 5.51
N HIS A 50 9.22 -19.74 4.90
CA HIS A 50 9.35 -20.53 3.68
C HIS A 50 9.42 -19.62 2.45
N TYR A 51 10.40 -19.89 1.55
CA TYR A 51 10.58 -19.16 0.30
C TYR A 51 10.59 -20.13 -0.90
N GLY A 52 9.65 -19.96 -1.82
CA GLY A 52 9.59 -20.76 -3.05
C GLY A 52 10.70 -20.46 -4.08
N SER A 53 11.60 -19.52 -3.78
CA SER A 53 12.66 -19.08 -4.69
C SER A 53 14.06 -19.40 -4.12
N ARG A 54 14.79 -20.26 -4.79
CA ARG A 54 16.19 -20.58 -4.43
C ARG A 54 17.08 -19.34 -4.45
N ARG A 55 16.89 -18.44 -5.43
CA ARG A 55 17.65 -17.18 -5.51
C ARG A 55 17.41 -16.28 -4.29
N ALA A 56 16.20 -16.25 -3.75
CA ALA A 56 15.92 -15.50 -2.52
C ALA A 56 16.67 -16.11 -1.33
N LEU A 57 16.70 -17.45 -1.24
CA LEU A 57 17.43 -18.15 -0.19
C LEU A 57 18.95 -17.92 -0.26
N GLU A 58 19.54 -17.90 -1.46
CA GLU A 58 20.97 -17.57 -1.68
C GLU A 58 21.30 -16.17 -1.18
N ILE A 59 20.42 -15.18 -1.43
CA ILE A 59 20.58 -13.80 -0.94
C ILE A 59 20.52 -13.77 0.59
N LEU A 60 19.56 -14.48 1.19
CA LEU A 60 19.41 -14.56 2.64
C LEU A 60 20.58 -15.28 3.30
N GLU A 61 21.11 -16.36 2.68
CA GLU A 61 22.32 -17.04 3.14
C GLU A 61 23.53 -16.09 3.13
N GLY A 62 23.70 -15.34 2.03
CA GLY A 62 24.76 -14.32 1.92
C GLY A 62 24.62 -13.18 2.94
N ALA A 63 23.42 -12.92 3.44
CA ALA A 63 23.15 -11.95 4.52
C ALA A 63 23.39 -12.53 5.92
N GLY A 64 23.64 -13.83 6.06
CA GLY A 64 23.91 -14.51 7.33
C GLY A 64 22.72 -15.24 7.94
N CYS A 65 21.69 -15.52 7.14
CA CYS A 65 20.57 -16.35 7.56
C CYS A 65 20.92 -17.85 7.52
N GLN A 66 20.23 -18.64 8.33
CA GLN A 66 20.32 -20.10 8.32
C GLN A 66 19.30 -20.65 7.32
N ILE A 67 19.76 -21.36 6.29
CA ILE A 67 18.92 -21.89 5.22
C ILE A 67 18.72 -23.38 5.38
N ASP A 68 17.48 -23.82 5.28
CA ASP A 68 17.10 -25.19 5.04
C ASP A 68 16.72 -25.33 3.56
N TRP A 69 17.61 -25.99 2.81
CA TRP A 69 17.47 -26.18 1.37
C TRP A 69 16.48 -27.28 0.98
N GLU A 70 16.14 -28.19 1.89
CA GLU A 70 15.16 -29.24 1.65
C GLU A 70 13.74 -28.67 1.83
N GLU A 71 13.53 -27.94 2.92
CA GLU A 71 12.24 -27.30 3.23
C GLU A 71 12.08 -25.94 2.56
N LEU A 72 13.09 -25.46 1.81
CA LEU A 72 13.10 -24.13 1.19
C LEU A 72 12.75 -23.02 2.19
N SER A 73 13.35 -23.05 3.38
CA SER A 73 13.08 -22.10 4.44
C SER A 73 14.33 -21.38 4.93
N ALA A 74 14.14 -20.21 5.52
CA ALA A 74 15.21 -19.39 6.10
C ALA A 74 14.85 -18.94 7.51
N LYS A 75 15.76 -19.15 8.48
CA LYS A 75 15.71 -18.52 9.79
C LYS A 75 16.55 -17.24 9.73
N ILE A 76 15.90 -16.12 10.06
CA ILE A 76 16.47 -14.79 9.93
C ILE A 76 16.84 -14.26 11.31
N PRO A 77 18.14 -14.16 11.65
CA PRO A 77 18.56 -13.62 12.94
C PRO A 77 18.16 -12.15 13.09
N PRO A 78 17.84 -11.68 14.33
CA PRO A 78 17.47 -10.29 14.59
C PRO A 78 18.45 -9.28 13.98
N GLN A 79 19.76 -9.52 14.09
CA GLN A 79 20.80 -8.61 13.59
C GLN A 79 20.73 -8.40 12.06
N VAL A 80 20.27 -9.40 11.31
CA VAL A 80 20.09 -9.26 9.86
C VAL A 80 18.92 -8.33 9.56
N VAL A 81 17.83 -8.44 10.32
CA VAL A 81 16.67 -7.55 10.19
C VAL A 81 17.03 -6.12 10.58
N GLU A 82 17.67 -5.93 11.71
CA GLU A 82 18.09 -4.61 12.21
C GLU A 82 19.00 -3.91 11.20
N LYS A 83 20.02 -4.62 10.69
CA LYS A 83 20.89 -4.08 9.66
C LYS A 83 20.15 -3.72 8.37
N ALA A 84 19.14 -4.50 7.97
CA ALA A 84 18.32 -4.17 6.82
C ALA A 84 17.48 -2.91 7.07
N LEU A 85 16.91 -2.75 8.26
CA LEU A 85 16.14 -1.57 8.65
C LEU A 85 16.98 -0.29 8.63
N GLU A 86 18.26 -0.35 9.01
CA GLU A 86 19.19 0.80 8.96
C GLU A 86 19.41 1.32 7.52
N THR A 87 19.19 0.47 6.52
CA THR A 87 19.37 0.85 5.10
C THR A 87 18.13 1.48 4.47
N LEU A 88 17.01 1.52 5.19
CA LEU A 88 15.77 2.09 4.66
C LEU A 88 15.89 3.61 4.45
N PRO A 89 15.42 4.13 3.33
CA PRO A 89 15.39 5.57 3.10
C PRO A 89 14.38 6.23 4.05
N SER A 90 14.67 7.44 4.51
CA SER A 90 13.78 8.23 5.36
C SER A 90 12.56 8.79 4.62
N GLN A 91 12.62 8.78 3.28
CA GLN A 91 11.50 9.15 2.43
C GLN A 91 11.53 8.32 1.13
N ILE A 92 10.35 8.11 0.56
CA ILE A 92 10.17 7.41 -0.70
C ILE A 92 9.49 8.38 -1.68
N LEU A 93 10.01 8.47 -2.90
CA LEU A 93 9.37 9.21 -3.98
C LEU A 93 8.47 8.27 -4.78
N LEU A 94 7.17 8.54 -4.77
CA LEU A 94 6.22 7.98 -5.72
C LEU A 94 6.10 8.96 -6.89
N ALA A 95 6.82 8.67 -7.97
CA ALA A 95 6.88 9.54 -9.13
C ALA A 95 5.60 9.46 -9.96
N ALA A 96 4.99 10.59 -10.24
CA ALA A 96 3.83 10.72 -11.10
C ALA A 96 4.24 11.00 -12.57
N ARG A 97 3.29 10.84 -13.50
CA ARG A 97 3.50 11.25 -14.89
C ARG A 97 3.78 12.77 -15.02
N ASN A 98 3.11 13.56 -14.19
CA ASN A 98 3.38 14.98 -14.02
C ASN A 98 4.18 15.17 -12.73
N PRO A 99 5.45 15.61 -12.77
CA PRO A 99 6.30 15.77 -11.58
C PRO A 99 5.73 16.72 -10.51
N ALA A 100 4.80 17.60 -10.88
CA ALA A 100 4.12 18.47 -9.92
C ALA A 100 3.16 17.71 -8.99
N GLN A 101 2.86 16.45 -9.32
CA GLN A 101 2.01 15.54 -8.55
C GLN A 101 2.81 14.41 -7.88
N ASP A 102 4.13 14.53 -7.86
CA ASP A 102 4.97 13.56 -7.15
C ASP A 102 4.66 13.54 -5.66
N ILE A 103 4.55 12.34 -5.08
CA ILE A 103 4.28 12.17 -3.65
C ILE A 103 5.58 11.79 -2.95
N HIS A 104 6.02 12.65 -2.03
CA HIS A 104 7.17 12.39 -1.16
C HIS A 104 6.70 11.74 0.15
N VAL A 105 6.59 10.41 0.16
CA VAL A 105 6.17 9.66 1.35
C VAL A 105 7.23 9.76 2.44
N ARG A 106 6.85 10.25 3.62
CA ARG A 106 7.72 10.43 4.78
C ARG A 106 6.93 10.23 6.07
N GLU A 107 7.64 10.08 7.16
CA GLU A 107 7.02 9.94 8.47
C GLU A 107 6.05 11.09 8.80
N GLY A 108 4.89 10.73 9.33
CA GLY A 108 3.84 11.67 9.71
C GLY A 108 3.03 12.26 8.56
N MET A 109 3.26 11.84 7.32
CA MET A 109 2.45 12.18 6.17
C MET A 109 1.20 11.31 6.11
N LEU A 110 0.07 11.92 5.75
CA LEU A 110 -1.16 11.25 5.38
C LEU A 110 -1.48 11.61 3.93
N PHE A 111 -1.74 10.61 3.12
CA PHE A 111 -2.26 10.76 1.77
C PHE A 111 -3.30 9.67 1.51
N TYR A 112 -4.18 9.90 0.56
CA TYR A 112 -5.26 8.99 0.24
C TYR A 112 -4.95 8.22 -1.05
N THR A 113 -5.14 6.91 -0.96
CA THR A 113 -5.02 6.01 -2.10
C THR A 113 -6.32 5.24 -2.27
N SER A 114 -6.66 4.89 -3.51
CA SER A 114 -7.68 3.89 -3.75
C SER A 114 -7.13 2.51 -3.36
N ALA A 115 -7.99 1.66 -2.81
CA ALA A 115 -7.65 0.28 -2.49
C ALA A 115 -8.50 -0.66 -3.34
N GLY A 116 -7.93 -1.79 -3.79
CA GLY A 116 -8.74 -2.59 -4.66
C GLY A 116 -8.16 -3.93 -5.07
N GLN A 117 -8.30 -4.21 -6.37
CA GLN A 117 -8.01 -5.48 -7.04
C GLN A 117 -9.03 -6.57 -6.74
N SER A 118 -10.31 -6.18 -6.56
CA SER A 118 -11.39 -7.17 -6.44
C SER A 118 -11.74 -7.76 -7.81
N PRO A 119 -11.81 -9.09 -7.96
CA PRO A 119 -12.33 -9.72 -9.18
C PRO A 119 -13.86 -9.66 -9.28
N TRP A 120 -14.51 -9.03 -8.31
CA TRP A 120 -15.97 -8.97 -8.19
C TRP A 120 -16.45 -7.54 -7.99
N CYS A 121 -17.56 -7.21 -8.64
CA CYS A 121 -18.33 -6.01 -8.41
C CYS A 121 -19.72 -6.32 -7.86
N ARG A 122 -20.30 -5.36 -7.16
CA ARG A 122 -21.73 -5.36 -6.83
C ARG A 122 -22.40 -4.30 -7.67
N ASP A 123 -23.29 -4.73 -8.54
CA ASP A 123 -24.10 -3.84 -9.36
C ASP A 123 -24.92 -2.88 -8.49
N LEU A 124 -24.91 -1.59 -8.82
CA LEU A 124 -25.53 -0.54 -8.01
C LEU A 124 -27.05 -0.63 -7.96
N ASP A 125 -27.69 -0.98 -9.08
CA ASP A 125 -29.13 -1.01 -9.20
C ASP A 125 -29.72 -2.32 -8.69
N SER A 126 -29.24 -3.44 -9.24
CA SER A 126 -29.72 -4.77 -8.88
C SER A 126 -29.19 -5.31 -7.56
N ARG A 127 -28.10 -4.74 -7.04
CA ARG A 127 -27.35 -5.22 -5.86
C ARG A 127 -26.78 -6.64 -6.00
N VAL A 128 -26.81 -7.19 -7.20
CA VAL A 128 -26.27 -8.52 -7.47
C VAL A 128 -24.76 -8.48 -7.56
N ARG A 129 -24.09 -9.44 -6.92
CA ARG A 129 -22.64 -9.64 -7.06
C ARG A 129 -22.37 -10.34 -8.39
N ARG A 130 -21.48 -9.77 -9.19
CA ARG A 130 -21.04 -10.30 -10.48
C ARG A 130 -19.53 -10.17 -10.65
N ALA A 131 -18.97 -10.87 -11.63
CA ALA A 131 -17.58 -10.66 -12.03
C ALA A 131 -17.38 -9.20 -12.48
N ALA A 132 -16.22 -8.65 -12.15
CA ALA A 132 -15.82 -7.32 -12.59
C ALA A 132 -15.46 -7.34 -14.08
N THR A 133 -15.76 -6.25 -14.79
CA THR A 133 -15.53 -6.08 -16.21
C THR A 133 -14.55 -4.94 -16.48
N SER A 134 -14.04 -4.86 -17.71
CA SER A 134 -13.23 -3.73 -18.18
C SER A 134 -13.95 -2.40 -18.05
N ASP A 135 -15.28 -2.38 -18.30
CA ASP A 135 -16.09 -1.18 -18.13
C ASP A 135 -16.15 -0.71 -16.68
N ASP A 136 -16.23 -1.64 -15.71
CA ASP A 136 -16.17 -1.30 -14.30
C ASP A 136 -14.82 -0.64 -13.95
N LEU A 137 -13.72 -1.18 -14.47
CA LEU A 137 -12.39 -0.61 -14.27
C LEU A 137 -12.30 0.81 -14.85
N ILE A 138 -12.79 1.01 -16.06
CA ILE A 138 -12.82 2.34 -16.71
C ILE A 138 -13.63 3.34 -15.88
N GLN A 139 -14.83 2.97 -15.44
CA GLN A 139 -15.69 3.84 -14.64
C GLN A 139 -15.03 4.20 -13.30
N CYS A 140 -14.45 3.22 -12.61
CA CYS A 140 -13.71 3.45 -11.36
C CYS A 140 -12.51 4.37 -11.58
N THR A 141 -11.74 4.16 -12.65
CA THR A 141 -10.58 5.00 -12.99
C THR A 141 -11.00 6.44 -13.25
N CYS A 142 -12.04 6.65 -14.07
CA CYS A 142 -12.55 8.01 -14.34
C CYS A 142 -13.07 8.69 -13.06
N LEU A 143 -13.68 7.94 -12.15
CA LEU A 143 -14.15 8.50 -10.89
C LEU A 143 -12.97 8.95 -10.02
N ILE A 144 -11.96 8.10 -9.84
CA ILE A 144 -10.79 8.42 -9.01
C ILE A 144 -9.99 9.57 -9.60
N ASP A 145 -9.79 9.58 -10.92
CA ASP A 145 -9.09 10.68 -11.64
C ASP A 145 -9.78 12.04 -11.48
N ALA A 146 -11.08 12.03 -11.19
CA ALA A 146 -11.86 13.25 -10.95
C ALA A 146 -11.85 13.73 -9.49
N LEU A 147 -11.24 12.98 -8.57
CA LEU A 147 -11.15 13.29 -7.14
C LEU A 147 -9.77 13.86 -6.80
N ASP A 148 -9.70 15.15 -6.54
CA ASP A 148 -8.45 15.85 -6.22
C ASP A 148 -7.81 15.38 -4.90
N GLU A 149 -8.59 14.77 -4.01
CA GLU A 149 -8.15 14.29 -2.71
C GLU A 149 -7.57 12.87 -2.73
N VAL A 150 -7.63 12.17 -3.87
CA VAL A 150 -7.04 10.83 -4.03
C VAL A 150 -5.74 10.99 -4.82
N GLU A 151 -4.63 10.90 -4.11
CA GLU A 151 -3.32 11.21 -4.68
C GLU A 151 -2.67 10.00 -5.38
N GLU A 152 -3.06 8.77 -4.99
CA GLU A 152 -2.50 7.56 -5.60
C GLU A 152 -3.60 6.62 -6.05
N TYR A 153 -3.47 6.09 -7.27
CA TYR A 153 -4.43 5.18 -7.86
C TYR A 153 -3.94 3.73 -7.87
N THR A 154 -4.64 2.88 -7.14
CA THR A 154 -4.57 1.42 -7.29
C THR A 154 -5.85 0.93 -7.98
N PRO A 155 -5.79 0.10 -9.04
CA PRO A 155 -6.98 -0.40 -9.70
C PRO A 155 -7.97 -1.04 -8.72
N LEU A 156 -9.20 -0.53 -8.67
CA LEU A 156 -10.22 -0.98 -7.70
C LEU A 156 -10.74 -2.38 -8.03
N VAL A 157 -10.72 -2.76 -9.31
CA VAL A 157 -11.18 -4.05 -9.76
C VAL A 157 -10.20 -4.69 -10.74
N LEU A 158 -10.19 -6.03 -10.76
CA LEU A 158 -9.51 -6.84 -11.77
C LEU A 158 -10.56 -7.35 -12.76
N PRO A 159 -10.55 -6.88 -14.02
CA PRO A 159 -11.46 -7.35 -15.05
C PRO A 159 -11.35 -8.86 -15.26
N GLN A 160 -12.50 -9.52 -15.44
CA GLN A 160 -12.59 -10.96 -15.68
C GLN A 160 -13.05 -11.28 -17.12
N ASP A 161 -13.27 -10.24 -17.92
CA ASP A 161 -13.71 -10.29 -19.33
C ASP A 161 -12.55 -10.10 -20.32
N VAL A 162 -11.32 -10.00 -19.84
CA VAL A 162 -10.09 -9.93 -20.65
C VAL A 162 -9.21 -11.14 -20.33
N PRO A 163 -8.44 -11.64 -21.32
CA PRO A 163 -7.52 -12.76 -21.13
C PRO A 163 -6.32 -12.44 -20.23
#